data_d293c89b9a67c622cd6766fc8481cfb9
#
_entry.id   d293c89b9a67c622cd6766fc8481cfb9
#
_cell.length_a   1.000
_cell.length_b   1.000
_cell.length_c   1.000
_cell.angle_alpha   90.00
_cell.angle_beta   90.00
_cell.angle_gamma   90.00
#
_symmetry.space_group_name_H-M   'P 1'
#
loop_
_entity.id
_entity.type
_entity.pdbx_description
1 polymer ?
#
loop_
_entity_poly.entity_id
_entity_poly.type
_entity_poly.pdbx_seq_one_letter_code
_entity_poly.pdbx_strand_id
1 'polypeptide(L)'
;MHDEIIALPKEKWKGTAIPLTTRSDSYYDIEINPLTREGCTVSIVRKPAEKELVHTPEEYDFPDSLYQDHWEGAEAYGVVSDAGEMMACIEVCPEEWSNRLMVTELWVSEALRGKGIGKKLMDKAKEIALRQKRRAVILETQSCNTSAIGF
;
A
#
# COMPACT_ATOMS: atom_id res chain seq x y z
N MET A 1 -14.00 -18.51 -8.95
CA MET A 1 -13.54 -17.34 -8.18
C MET A 1 -13.36 -16.20 -9.19
N HIS A 2 -14.15 -15.18 -9.08
CA HIS A 2 -14.05 -14.02 -9.96
C HIS A 2 -12.94 -13.12 -9.45
N ASP A 3 -11.83 -13.02 -10.20
CA ASP A 3 -10.73 -12.07 -9.91
C ASP A 3 -11.08 -10.65 -10.40
N GLU A 4 -12.38 -10.32 -10.38
CA GLU A 4 -12.89 -9.02 -10.78
C GLU A 4 -12.69 -8.00 -9.64
N ILE A 5 -12.18 -6.83 -9.99
CA ILE A 5 -12.06 -5.73 -9.05
C ILE A 5 -13.38 -4.97 -9.02
N ILE A 6 -13.99 -4.97 -7.85
CA ILE A 6 -15.26 -4.27 -7.60
C ILE A 6 -15.05 -3.11 -6.63
N ALA A 7 -15.97 -2.17 -6.62
CA ALA A 7 -16.00 -1.12 -5.61
C ALA A 7 -16.34 -1.72 -4.23
N LEU A 8 -15.66 -1.23 -3.20
CA LEU A 8 -15.89 -1.57 -1.81
C LEU A 8 -16.53 -0.35 -1.11
N PRO A 9 -17.86 -0.18 -1.16
CA PRO A 9 -18.52 1.03 -0.66
C PRO A 9 -18.34 1.19 0.85
N LYS A 10 -18.14 2.45 1.28
CA LYS A 10 -17.85 2.82 2.67
C LYS A 10 -18.90 2.30 3.65
N GLU A 11 -20.17 2.33 3.27
CA GLU A 11 -21.29 1.91 4.12
C GLU A 11 -21.18 0.45 4.56
N LYS A 12 -20.56 -0.39 3.73
CA LYS A 12 -20.37 -1.81 4.00
C LYS A 12 -18.98 -2.13 4.57
N TRP A 13 -17.95 -1.41 4.12
CA TRP A 13 -16.57 -1.83 4.33
C TRP A 13 -15.78 -0.98 5.31
N LYS A 14 -16.35 0.12 5.83
CA LYS A 14 -15.67 0.94 6.82
C LYS A 14 -15.29 0.12 8.05
N GLY A 15 -14.04 0.24 8.48
CA GLY A 15 -13.51 -0.45 9.64
C GLY A 15 -13.14 -1.92 9.39
N THR A 16 -13.23 -2.40 8.13
CA THR A 16 -12.72 -3.74 7.79
C THR A 16 -11.22 -3.78 7.98
N ALA A 17 -10.75 -4.62 8.89
CA ALA A 17 -9.33 -4.78 9.18
C ALA A 17 -8.59 -5.40 7.98
N ILE A 18 -7.39 -4.90 7.76
CA ILE A 18 -6.49 -5.41 6.72
C ILE A 18 -5.45 -6.29 7.40
N PRO A 19 -5.39 -7.60 7.12
CA PRO A 19 -4.48 -8.53 7.77
C PRO A 19 -3.07 -8.41 7.17
N LEU A 20 -2.44 -7.25 7.39
CA LEU A 20 -1.16 -6.89 6.79
C LEU A 20 -0.03 -7.50 7.61
N THR A 21 0.55 -8.59 7.13
CA THR A 21 1.78 -9.19 7.70
C THR A 21 2.88 -9.12 6.66
N THR A 22 4.00 -8.53 7.04
CA THR A 22 5.20 -8.48 6.19
C THR A 22 6.32 -9.31 6.80
N ARG A 23 7.05 -10.01 5.94
CA ARG A 23 8.24 -10.78 6.30
C ARG A 23 9.36 -10.43 5.33
N SER A 24 10.55 -10.18 5.84
CA SER A 24 11.71 -9.90 5.01
C SER A 24 13.01 -10.35 5.68
N ASP A 25 13.93 -10.85 4.88
CA ASP A 25 15.32 -11.15 5.26
C ASP A 25 16.28 -9.99 4.99
N SER A 26 15.75 -8.88 4.53
CA SER A 26 16.53 -7.73 4.07
C SER A 26 15.75 -6.43 4.24
N TYR A 27 16.45 -5.32 4.16
CA TYR A 27 15.89 -3.98 4.21
C TYR A 27 16.70 -3.02 3.33
N TYR A 28 16.11 -1.87 3.02
CA TYR A 28 16.81 -0.78 2.36
C TYR A 28 17.31 0.23 3.39
N ASP A 29 18.60 0.52 3.34
CA ASP A 29 19.27 1.52 4.17
C ASP A 29 19.58 2.76 3.33
N ILE A 30 19.53 3.92 3.99
CA ILE A 30 19.84 5.20 3.36
C ILE A 30 21.21 5.64 3.83
N GLU A 31 22.16 5.71 2.90
CA GLU A 31 23.53 6.19 3.15
C GLU A 31 23.71 7.60 2.56
N ILE A 32 24.17 8.53 3.39
CA ILE A 32 24.41 9.92 2.99
C ILE A 32 25.89 10.21 3.12
N ASN A 33 26.57 10.49 2.00
CA ASN A 33 28.01 10.74 1.95
C ASN A 33 28.40 11.75 0.86
N PRO A 34 29.35 12.63 1.12
CA PRO A 34 29.48 13.40 2.34
C PRO A 34 28.42 14.49 2.42
N LEU A 35 28.11 14.99 3.62
CA LEU A 35 27.26 16.17 3.77
C LEU A 35 28.17 17.41 3.83
N THR A 36 28.15 18.23 2.79
CA THR A 36 28.91 19.48 2.68
C THR A 36 28.00 20.65 2.25
N ARG A 37 28.54 21.87 2.20
CA ARG A 37 27.81 23.04 1.66
C ARG A 37 27.47 22.88 0.17
N GLU A 38 28.23 22.08 -0.55
CA GLU A 38 28.09 21.90 -2.00
C GLU A 38 27.12 20.78 -2.36
N GLY A 39 26.78 19.93 -1.39
CA GLY A 39 25.82 18.85 -1.58
C GLY A 39 26.16 17.55 -0.84
N CYS A 40 25.40 16.53 -1.16
CA CYS A 40 25.63 15.19 -0.66
C CYS A 40 25.23 14.16 -1.72
N THR A 41 25.75 12.94 -1.58
CA THR A 41 25.26 11.79 -2.33
C THR A 41 24.38 10.95 -1.40
N VAL A 42 23.18 10.61 -1.88
CA VAL A 42 22.27 9.71 -1.17
C VAL A 42 22.21 8.39 -1.94
N SER A 43 22.47 7.30 -1.26
CA SER A 43 22.36 5.96 -1.81
C SER A 43 21.31 5.18 -1.04
N ILE A 44 20.46 4.44 -1.75
CA ILE A 44 19.52 3.50 -1.15
C ILE A 44 20.05 2.11 -1.44
N VAL A 45 20.50 1.41 -0.39
CA VAL A 45 21.24 0.15 -0.51
C VAL A 45 20.48 -0.97 0.19
N ARG A 46 20.20 -2.06 -0.53
CA ARG A 46 19.63 -3.26 0.09
C ARG A 46 20.66 -3.98 0.92
N LYS A 47 20.36 -4.22 2.18
CA LYS A 47 21.21 -4.93 3.14
C LYS A 47 20.49 -6.16 3.67
N PRO A 48 21.20 -7.25 3.97
CA PRO A 48 20.64 -8.39 4.67
C PRO A 48 20.30 -8.00 6.11
N ALA A 49 19.21 -8.51 6.64
CA ALA A 49 18.87 -8.42 8.05
C ALA A 49 19.60 -9.53 8.83
N GLU A 50 19.99 -9.24 10.07
CA GLU A 50 20.64 -10.26 10.96
C GLU A 50 19.67 -11.39 11.32
N LYS A 51 18.38 -11.11 11.31
CA LYS A 51 17.29 -12.07 11.52
C LYS A 51 16.10 -11.68 10.66
N GLU A 52 15.21 -12.62 10.42
CA GLU A 52 13.94 -12.32 9.71
C GLU A 52 13.21 -11.17 10.40
N LEU A 53 12.84 -10.16 9.61
CA LEU A 53 12.03 -9.04 10.04
C LEU A 53 10.57 -9.40 9.79
N VAL A 54 9.78 -9.45 10.85
CA VAL A 54 8.36 -9.77 10.78
C VAL A 54 7.58 -8.62 11.41
N HIS A 55 6.63 -8.07 10.66
CA HIS A 55 5.70 -7.07 11.18
C HIS A 55 4.28 -7.60 11.01
N THR A 56 3.53 -7.57 12.08
CA THR A 56 2.14 -8.06 12.15
C THR A 56 1.20 -6.93 12.58
N PRO A 57 -0.10 -7.04 12.29
CA PRO A 57 -1.08 -6.03 12.70
C PRO A 57 -1.09 -5.74 14.22
N GLU A 58 -0.76 -6.75 15.04
CA GLU A 58 -0.76 -6.64 16.50
C GLU A 58 0.37 -5.77 17.06
N GLU A 59 1.39 -5.45 16.26
CA GLU A 59 2.48 -4.53 16.67
C GLU A 59 2.03 -3.06 16.67
N TYR A 60 0.88 -2.76 16.05
CA TYR A 60 0.35 -1.42 15.94
C TYR A 60 -0.83 -1.23 16.90
N ASP A 61 -0.87 -0.11 17.60
CA ASP A 61 -1.99 0.25 18.48
C ASP A 61 -3.31 0.38 17.71
N PHE A 62 -3.22 0.64 16.42
CA PHE A 62 -4.35 0.76 15.49
C PHE A 62 -4.06 -0.10 14.26
N PRO A 63 -4.65 -1.30 14.16
CA PRO A 63 -4.53 -2.10 12.95
C PRO A 63 -5.09 -1.35 11.75
N ASP A 64 -4.42 -1.48 10.61
CA ASP A 64 -4.89 -0.89 9.36
C ASP A 64 -6.29 -1.38 9.03
N SER A 65 -7.14 -0.47 8.60
CA SER A 65 -8.51 -0.75 8.23
C SER A 65 -9.00 0.21 7.16
N LEU A 66 -9.94 -0.25 6.34
CA LEU A 66 -10.54 0.59 5.32
C LEU A 66 -11.35 1.74 5.92
N TYR A 67 -11.27 2.90 5.26
CA TYR A 67 -12.04 4.10 5.55
C TYR A 67 -11.83 4.65 6.96
N GLN A 68 -10.58 4.70 7.41
CA GLN A 68 -10.23 5.38 8.65
C GLN A 68 -10.69 6.84 8.61
N ASP A 69 -11.11 7.39 9.75
CA ASP A 69 -11.80 8.68 9.82
C ASP A 69 -10.98 9.87 9.28
N HIS A 70 -9.65 9.78 9.34
CA HIS A 70 -8.77 10.83 8.81
C HIS A 70 -8.59 10.79 7.28
N TRP A 71 -9.05 9.74 6.60
CA TRP A 71 -9.01 9.64 5.14
C TRP A 71 -10.32 10.13 4.52
N GLU A 72 -10.53 11.45 4.53
CA GLU A 72 -11.72 12.06 3.92
C GLU A 72 -11.70 11.92 2.39
N GLY A 73 -12.83 11.47 1.84
CA GLY A 73 -12.95 11.28 0.39
C GLY A 73 -12.29 10.01 -0.15
N ALA A 74 -11.89 9.08 0.72
CA ALA A 74 -11.32 7.81 0.30
C ALA A 74 -12.32 6.99 -0.53
N GLU A 75 -11.78 6.29 -1.53
CA GLU A 75 -12.46 5.28 -2.35
C GLU A 75 -11.69 3.96 -2.21
N ALA A 76 -12.41 2.84 -2.04
CA ALA A 76 -11.78 1.52 -1.98
C ALA A 76 -12.33 0.58 -3.04
N TYR A 77 -11.45 -0.28 -3.54
CA TYR A 77 -11.73 -1.30 -4.54
C TYR A 77 -11.05 -2.60 -4.15
N GLY A 78 -11.59 -3.73 -4.57
CA GLY A 78 -10.97 -5.00 -4.22
C GLY A 78 -11.59 -6.20 -4.87
N VAL A 79 -11.08 -7.36 -4.49
CA VAL A 79 -11.60 -8.68 -4.86
C VAL A 79 -12.29 -9.27 -3.63
N VAL A 80 -13.52 -9.75 -3.82
CA VAL A 80 -14.33 -10.35 -2.76
C VAL A 80 -14.62 -11.80 -3.15
N SER A 81 -14.50 -12.72 -2.20
CA SER A 81 -14.82 -14.13 -2.40
C SER A 81 -16.33 -14.35 -2.52
N ASP A 82 -16.71 -15.53 -3.01
CA ASP A 82 -18.13 -15.95 -3.06
C ASP A 82 -18.79 -16.00 -1.66
N ALA A 83 -17.97 -16.12 -0.60
CA ALA A 83 -18.41 -16.05 0.80
C ALA A 83 -18.54 -14.59 1.31
N GLY A 84 -18.20 -13.59 0.51
CA GLY A 84 -18.28 -12.18 0.89
C GLY A 84 -17.06 -11.65 1.65
N GLU A 85 -15.96 -12.40 1.68
CA GLU A 85 -14.72 -12.01 2.35
C GLU A 85 -13.82 -11.21 1.43
N MET A 86 -13.16 -10.18 1.96
CA MET A 86 -12.16 -9.40 1.23
C MET A 86 -10.90 -10.23 0.99
N MET A 87 -10.55 -10.43 -0.27
CA MET A 87 -9.37 -11.20 -0.71
C MET A 87 -8.23 -10.31 -1.19
N ALA A 88 -8.53 -9.09 -1.60
CA ALA A 88 -7.55 -8.07 -1.95
C ALA A 88 -8.23 -6.70 -1.90
N CYS A 89 -7.47 -5.65 -1.61
CA CYS A 89 -8.00 -4.30 -1.64
C CYS A 89 -6.93 -3.27 -2.01
N ILE A 90 -7.41 -2.16 -2.52
CA ILE A 90 -6.71 -0.88 -2.59
C ILE A 90 -7.64 0.20 -2.08
N GLU A 91 -7.14 1.08 -1.23
CA GLU A 91 -7.82 2.31 -0.85
C GLU A 91 -6.98 3.48 -1.31
N VAL A 92 -7.64 4.48 -1.86
CA VAL A 92 -7.02 5.71 -2.33
C VAL A 92 -7.75 6.92 -1.75
N CYS A 93 -6.99 7.94 -1.38
CA CYS A 93 -7.52 9.19 -0.84
C CYS A 93 -6.92 10.39 -1.59
N PRO A 94 -7.75 11.36 -2.01
CA PRO A 94 -7.25 12.61 -2.57
C PRO A 94 -6.44 13.41 -1.56
N GLU A 95 -5.25 13.87 -1.98
CA GLU A 95 -4.43 14.80 -1.21
C GLU A 95 -4.49 16.17 -1.90
N GLU A 96 -5.44 16.99 -1.49
CA GLU A 96 -5.81 18.22 -2.21
C GLU A 96 -4.69 19.27 -2.25
N TRP A 97 -3.99 19.48 -1.12
CA TRP A 97 -2.92 20.49 -1.01
C TRP A 97 -1.75 20.25 -1.98
N SER A 98 -1.53 19.01 -2.39
CA SER A 98 -0.44 18.62 -3.29
C SER A 98 -0.93 18.18 -4.67
N ASN A 99 -2.25 18.09 -4.87
CA ASN A 99 -2.90 17.54 -6.06
C ASN A 99 -2.40 16.14 -6.44
N ARG A 100 -2.28 15.26 -5.43
CA ARG A 100 -1.89 13.86 -5.60
C ARG A 100 -3.01 12.92 -5.18
N LEU A 101 -2.92 11.67 -5.57
CA LEU A 101 -3.74 10.58 -5.05
C LEU A 101 -2.85 9.69 -4.17
N MET A 102 -3.15 9.61 -2.89
CA MET A 102 -2.46 8.73 -1.95
C MET A 102 -3.09 7.33 -2.02
N VAL A 103 -2.28 6.30 -2.17
CA VAL A 103 -2.67 4.92 -1.87
C VAL A 103 -2.49 4.74 -0.36
N THR A 104 -3.59 4.68 0.37
CA THR A 104 -3.58 4.54 1.82
C THR A 104 -3.44 3.10 2.24
N GLU A 105 -4.03 2.19 1.47
CA GLU A 105 -3.98 0.75 1.70
C GLU A 105 -3.79 -0.01 0.38
N LEU A 106 -2.95 -1.04 0.41
CA LEU A 106 -2.81 -2.01 -0.67
C LEU A 106 -2.49 -3.39 -0.08
N TRP A 107 -3.41 -4.31 -0.22
CA TRP A 107 -3.23 -5.66 0.30
C TRP A 107 -3.77 -6.71 -0.67
N VAL A 108 -3.08 -7.84 -0.75
CA VAL A 108 -3.48 -9.02 -1.55
C VAL A 108 -3.23 -10.27 -0.71
N SER A 109 -4.27 -11.07 -0.54
CA SER A 109 -4.18 -12.35 0.18
C SER A 109 -3.16 -13.28 -0.48
N GLU A 110 -2.55 -14.17 0.30
CA GLU A 110 -1.56 -15.13 -0.22
C GLU A 110 -2.11 -15.97 -1.38
N ALA A 111 -3.39 -16.35 -1.31
CA ALA A 111 -4.06 -17.12 -2.35
C ALA A 111 -4.13 -16.41 -3.72
N LEU A 112 -4.07 -15.08 -3.73
CA LEU A 112 -4.14 -14.26 -4.93
C LEU A 112 -2.80 -13.64 -5.34
N ARG A 113 -1.74 -13.79 -4.54
CA ARG A 113 -0.40 -13.30 -4.88
C ARG A 113 0.15 -14.00 -6.13
N GLY A 114 1.00 -13.31 -6.88
CA GLY A 114 1.59 -13.82 -8.12
C GLY A 114 0.65 -13.91 -9.33
N LYS A 115 -0.65 -13.57 -9.15
CA LYS A 115 -1.67 -13.61 -10.21
C LYS A 115 -1.93 -12.24 -10.88
N GLY A 116 -1.11 -11.24 -10.58
CA GLY A 116 -1.24 -9.91 -11.16
C GLY A 116 -2.33 -9.03 -10.53
N ILE A 117 -2.98 -9.46 -9.44
CA ILE A 117 -4.05 -8.70 -8.77
C ILE A 117 -3.53 -7.36 -8.25
N GLY A 118 -2.37 -7.35 -7.60
CA GLY A 118 -1.76 -6.09 -7.12
C GLY A 118 -1.56 -5.09 -8.26
N LYS A 119 -1.08 -5.54 -9.41
CA LYS A 119 -0.95 -4.69 -10.60
C LYS A 119 -2.30 -4.12 -11.06
N LYS A 120 -3.33 -4.96 -11.14
CA LYS A 120 -4.68 -4.50 -11.51
C LYS A 120 -5.22 -3.46 -10.52
N LEU A 121 -4.98 -3.63 -9.22
CA LEU A 121 -5.36 -2.66 -8.19
C LEU A 121 -4.61 -1.33 -8.38
N MET A 122 -3.31 -1.37 -8.64
CA MET A 122 -2.54 -0.15 -8.93
C MET A 122 -2.96 0.52 -10.25
N ASP A 123 -3.34 -0.26 -11.27
CA ASP A 123 -3.89 0.30 -12.51
C ASP A 123 -5.23 1.00 -12.24
N LYS A 124 -6.04 0.48 -11.30
CA LYS A 124 -7.27 1.15 -10.82
C LYS A 124 -6.97 2.49 -10.12
N ALA A 125 -5.94 2.55 -9.29
CA ALA A 125 -5.50 3.82 -8.67
C ALA A 125 -5.07 4.85 -9.73
N LYS A 126 -4.34 4.42 -10.76
CA LYS A 126 -3.94 5.30 -11.88
C LYS A 126 -5.14 5.80 -12.66
N GLU A 127 -6.13 4.94 -12.94
CA GLU A 127 -7.41 5.32 -13.59
C GLU A 127 -8.11 6.43 -12.79
N ILE A 128 -8.20 6.26 -11.46
CA ILE A 128 -8.84 7.25 -10.57
C ILE A 128 -8.06 8.57 -10.60
N ALA A 129 -6.73 8.51 -10.51
CA ALA A 129 -5.89 9.70 -10.57
C ALA A 129 -6.09 10.47 -11.87
N LEU A 130 -6.16 9.79 -13.01
CA LEU A 130 -6.45 10.40 -14.31
C LEU A 130 -7.84 11.02 -14.35
N ARG A 131 -8.87 10.30 -13.89
CA ARG A 131 -10.25 10.80 -13.79
C ARG A 131 -10.33 12.07 -12.94
N GLN A 132 -9.62 12.11 -11.83
CA GLN A 132 -9.57 13.25 -10.90
C GLN A 132 -8.55 14.32 -11.30
N LYS A 133 -7.81 14.14 -12.40
CA LYS A 133 -6.75 15.05 -12.86
C LYS A 133 -5.65 15.27 -11.82
N ARG A 134 -5.30 14.23 -11.08
CA ARG A 134 -4.19 14.25 -10.12
C ARG A 134 -2.85 14.17 -10.85
N ARG A 135 -1.86 14.90 -10.37
CA ARG A 135 -0.52 14.94 -11.00
C ARG A 135 0.33 13.71 -10.73
N ALA A 136 0.01 12.95 -9.67
CA ALA A 136 0.74 11.74 -9.29
C ALA A 136 -0.12 10.82 -8.42
N VAL A 137 0.21 9.53 -8.45
CA VAL A 137 -0.17 8.54 -7.44
C VAL A 137 1.04 8.35 -6.55
N ILE A 138 0.85 8.42 -5.24
CA ILE A 138 1.89 8.20 -4.25
C ILE A 138 1.48 7.12 -3.26
N LEU A 139 2.46 6.46 -2.68
CA LEU A 139 2.26 5.53 -1.58
C LEU A 139 3.50 5.55 -0.68
N GLU A 140 3.30 5.13 0.56
CA GLU A 140 4.37 4.95 1.53
C GLU A 140 4.53 3.47 1.86
N THR A 141 5.76 3.05 2.10
CA THR A 141 6.05 1.70 2.55
C THR A 141 7.29 1.71 3.45
N GLN A 142 7.38 0.74 4.34
CA GLN A 142 8.53 0.59 5.22
C GLN A 142 9.76 0.09 4.45
N SER A 143 10.95 0.50 4.88
CA SER A 143 12.23 0.10 4.28
C SER A 143 12.47 -1.42 4.31
N CYS A 144 11.87 -2.12 5.26
CA CYS A 144 11.92 -3.57 5.39
C CYS A 144 10.88 -4.30 4.53
N ASN A 145 9.91 -3.62 3.96
CA ASN A 145 8.95 -4.21 3.03
C ASN A 145 9.54 -4.31 1.62
N THR A 146 10.60 -5.11 1.48
CA THR A 146 11.37 -5.24 0.23
C THR A 146 10.52 -5.80 -0.92
N SER A 147 9.51 -6.58 -0.61
CA SER A 147 8.54 -7.08 -1.60
C SER A 147 7.72 -5.95 -2.22
N ALA A 148 7.23 -5.01 -1.40
CA ALA A 148 6.48 -3.86 -1.89
C ALA A 148 7.37 -2.89 -2.67
N ILE A 149 8.62 -2.68 -2.22
CA ILE A 149 9.58 -1.79 -2.90
C ILE A 149 9.97 -2.35 -4.27
N GLY A 150 10.03 -3.68 -4.42
CA GLY A 150 10.33 -4.36 -5.68
C GLY A 150 9.14 -4.53 -6.62
N PHE A 151 7.95 -4.17 -6.17
CA PHE A 151 6.72 -4.24 -6.94
C PHE A 151 6.59 -3.07 -7.90
#